data_d7dcdfc6319dd2492ce08d66b6ed5eea
#
_entry.id   d7dcdfc6319dd2492ce08d66b6ed5eea
#
_cell.length_a   1.000
_cell.length_b   1.000
_cell.length_c   1.000
_cell.angle_alpha   90.00
_cell.angle_beta   90.00
_cell.angle_gamma   90.00
#
_symmetry.space_group_name_H-M   'P 1'
#
loop_
_entity.id
_entity.type
_entity.pdbx_description
1 polymer ?
#
loop_
_entity_poly.entity_id
_entity_poly.type
_entity_poly.pdbx_seq_one_letter_code
_entity_poly.pdbx_strand_id
1 'polypeptide(L)'
;MILFFDTETTGFFQDRLPVDHPDQPYIVQLAAELCDDSGEPVAGFSFIIDPGIGEGIDIPAQASNVHGITNEKAVAMGVSAEFALSAFTHLYQRADTVCAHNIKFDRGVTEVAIARHYGRVMPLRKPLFCTMEAATPIMNLPPTERMRAAGFNKPKPPKLEECIRHFFNEDLDGAHDAMIDVAACRRVYFHLKTLEA
;
A
#
# COMPACT_ATOMS: atom_id res chain seq x y z
N MET A 1 -17.04 -4.59 -7.85
CA MET A 1 -16.01 -5.21 -6.95
C MET A 1 -14.87 -4.25 -6.75
N ILE A 2 -14.30 -4.22 -5.54
CA ILE A 2 -13.25 -3.28 -5.13
C ILE A 2 -12.02 -4.09 -4.73
N LEU A 3 -10.83 -3.72 -5.25
CA LEU A 3 -9.56 -4.30 -4.85
C LEU A 3 -8.88 -3.37 -3.85
N PHE A 4 -8.72 -3.83 -2.62
CA PHE A 4 -7.87 -3.21 -1.62
C PHE A 4 -6.49 -3.85 -1.68
N PHE A 5 -5.43 -3.06 -1.57
CA PHE A 5 -4.07 -3.57 -1.57
C PHE A 5 -3.12 -2.66 -0.81
N ASP A 6 -2.03 -3.24 -0.34
CA ASP A 6 -0.98 -2.56 0.40
C ASP A 6 0.36 -3.21 0.12
N THR A 7 1.45 -2.45 0.27
CA THR A 7 2.80 -2.89 -0.04
C THR A 7 3.80 -2.46 1.02
N GLU A 8 4.63 -3.42 1.50
CA GLU A 8 5.85 -3.12 2.23
C GLU A 8 7.05 -3.17 1.29
N THR A 9 8.02 -2.29 1.52
CA THR A 9 9.09 -2.04 0.54
C THR A 9 10.45 -1.83 1.19
N THR A 10 11.52 -1.91 0.38
CA THR A 10 12.88 -1.58 0.81
C THR A 10 13.11 -0.08 1.06
N GLY A 11 12.14 0.79 0.73
CA GLY A 11 12.28 2.23 0.89
C GLY A 11 11.15 3.02 0.24
N PHE A 12 11.30 4.32 0.15
CA PHE A 12 10.24 5.20 -0.38
C PHE A 12 10.23 5.24 -1.91
N PHE A 13 9.02 5.26 -2.47
CA PHE A 13 8.81 5.53 -3.89
C PHE A 13 9.39 6.89 -4.29
N GLN A 14 10.21 6.90 -5.33
CA GLN A 14 10.90 8.10 -5.82
C GLN A 14 10.07 8.72 -6.97
N ASP A 15 9.10 9.55 -6.62
CA ASP A 15 8.14 10.14 -7.59
C ASP A 15 8.77 11.09 -8.62
N ARG A 16 10.03 11.48 -8.43
CA ARG A 16 10.81 12.29 -9.38
C ARG A 16 11.60 11.46 -10.39
N LEU A 17 11.72 10.16 -10.17
CA LEU A 17 12.42 9.24 -11.05
C LEU A 17 11.41 8.50 -11.94
N PRO A 18 11.82 8.09 -13.15
CA PRO A 18 11.03 7.17 -13.96
C PRO A 18 10.68 5.89 -13.20
N VAL A 19 9.54 5.29 -13.51
CA VAL A 19 9.05 4.06 -12.88
C VAL A 19 10.04 2.89 -13.05
N ASP A 20 10.75 2.84 -14.16
CA ASP A 20 11.76 1.83 -14.50
C ASP A 20 13.19 2.19 -14.05
N HIS A 21 13.33 3.27 -13.27
CA HIS A 21 14.65 3.66 -12.77
C HIS A 21 15.18 2.62 -11.76
N PRO A 22 16.48 2.25 -11.80
CA PRO A 22 17.05 1.23 -10.91
C PRO A 22 16.98 1.59 -9.42
N ASP A 23 17.03 2.87 -9.07
CA ASP A 23 16.96 3.35 -7.69
C ASP A 23 15.54 3.35 -7.08
N GLN A 24 14.52 2.92 -7.83
CA GLN A 24 13.19 2.72 -7.27
C GLN A 24 13.20 1.57 -6.24
N PRO A 25 12.38 1.62 -5.18
CA PRO A 25 12.34 0.58 -4.16
C PRO A 25 11.87 -0.77 -4.72
N TYR A 26 12.13 -1.83 -3.97
CA TYR A 26 11.59 -3.17 -4.22
C TYR A 26 10.44 -3.44 -3.25
N ILE A 27 9.43 -4.19 -3.70
CA ILE A 27 8.37 -4.71 -2.83
C ILE A 27 8.93 -5.92 -2.07
N VAL A 28 8.68 -5.97 -0.75
CA VAL A 28 9.05 -7.08 0.13
C VAL A 28 7.82 -7.77 0.74
N GLN A 29 6.66 -7.12 0.70
CA GLN A 29 5.36 -7.76 0.94
C GLN A 29 4.32 -7.10 0.03
N LEU A 30 3.42 -7.92 -0.51
CA LEU A 30 2.25 -7.47 -1.25
C LEU A 30 1.03 -8.22 -0.71
N ALA A 31 0.05 -7.48 -0.24
CA ALA A 31 -1.24 -8.01 0.15
C ALA A 31 -2.34 -7.37 -0.69
N ALA A 32 -3.34 -8.15 -1.02
CA ALA A 32 -4.52 -7.67 -1.74
C ALA A 32 -5.76 -8.46 -1.37
N GLU A 33 -6.90 -7.77 -1.29
CA GLU A 33 -8.21 -8.34 -1.00
C GLU A 33 -9.23 -7.78 -1.98
N LEU A 34 -9.89 -8.67 -2.72
CA LEU A 34 -10.99 -8.34 -3.61
C LEU A 34 -12.30 -8.50 -2.83
N CYS A 35 -13.09 -7.44 -2.76
CA CYS A 35 -14.37 -7.43 -2.06
C CYS A 35 -15.52 -7.18 -3.02
N ASP A 36 -16.69 -7.66 -2.65
CA ASP A 36 -17.94 -7.25 -3.31
C ASP A 36 -18.38 -5.84 -2.87
N ASP A 37 -19.49 -5.36 -3.40
CA ASP A 37 -19.99 -4.03 -3.11
C ASP A 37 -20.58 -3.89 -1.69
N SER A 38 -20.80 -5.00 -0.98
CA SER A 38 -21.19 -5.01 0.44
C SER A 38 -19.99 -4.96 1.38
N GLY A 39 -18.77 -5.15 0.85
CA GLY A 39 -17.53 -5.15 1.60
C GLY A 39 -17.08 -6.53 2.09
N GLU A 40 -17.77 -7.59 1.65
CA GLU A 40 -17.38 -8.95 1.98
C GLU A 40 -16.22 -9.41 1.09
N PRO A 41 -15.13 -9.93 1.69
CA PRO A 41 -13.99 -10.46 0.95
C PRO A 41 -14.37 -11.69 0.13
N VAL A 42 -14.08 -11.67 -1.17
CA VAL A 42 -14.31 -12.79 -2.09
C VAL A 42 -13.04 -13.55 -2.41
N ALA A 43 -11.90 -12.87 -2.41
CA ALA A 43 -10.57 -13.46 -2.63
C ALA A 43 -9.49 -12.53 -2.10
N GLY A 44 -8.37 -13.09 -1.68
CA GLY A 44 -7.25 -12.30 -1.20
C GLY A 44 -5.98 -13.13 -1.04
N PHE A 45 -4.87 -12.44 -0.84
CA PHE A 45 -3.59 -13.04 -0.53
C PHE A 45 -2.70 -12.03 0.22
N SER A 46 -1.69 -12.56 0.93
CA SER A 46 -0.58 -11.80 1.49
C SER A 46 0.69 -12.62 1.28
N PHE A 47 1.65 -12.07 0.54
CA PHE A 47 2.92 -12.74 0.25
C PHE A 47 4.10 -11.88 0.67
N ILE A 48 5.00 -12.45 1.45
CA ILE A 48 6.36 -11.95 1.56
C ILE A 48 7.04 -12.23 0.22
N ILE A 49 7.84 -11.29 -0.26
CA ILE A 49 8.55 -11.38 -1.55
C ILE A 49 10.05 -11.34 -1.28
N ASP A 50 10.79 -12.26 -1.87
CA ASP A 50 12.23 -12.14 -1.97
C ASP A 50 12.55 -11.20 -3.15
N PRO A 51 13.08 -9.99 -2.88
CA PRO A 51 13.39 -9.02 -3.92
C PRO A 51 14.68 -9.36 -4.70
N GLY A 52 15.36 -10.45 -4.39
CA GLY A 52 16.67 -10.83 -4.92
C GLY A 52 17.78 -10.64 -3.89
N ILE A 53 17.52 -11.03 -2.63
CA ILE A 53 18.53 -11.00 -1.56
C ILE A 53 19.71 -11.89 -1.95
N GLY A 54 20.94 -11.34 -1.84
CA GLY A 54 22.15 -12.02 -2.28
C GLY A 54 22.52 -11.78 -3.76
N GLU A 55 21.64 -11.15 -4.54
CA GLU A 55 21.90 -10.71 -5.91
C GLU A 55 22.21 -9.20 -5.98
N GLY A 56 22.58 -8.60 -4.84
CA GLY A 56 22.90 -7.18 -4.72
C GLY A 56 21.76 -6.32 -4.20
N ILE A 57 20.68 -6.95 -3.73
CA ILE A 57 19.54 -6.28 -3.10
C ILE A 57 19.52 -6.63 -1.62
N ASP A 58 19.37 -5.60 -0.79
CA ASP A 58 19.20 -5.71 0.66
C ASP A 58 17.98 -4.93 1.12
N ILE A 59 17.34 -5.43 2.17
CA ILE A 59 16.28 -4.71 2.89
C ILE A 59 16.97 -3.85 3.95
N PRO A 60 16.95 -2.52 3.84
CA PRO A 60 17.58 -1.66 4.83
C PRO A 60 16.99 -1.87 6.23
N ALA A 61 17.83 -1.81 7.26
CA ALA A 61 17.39 -1.96 8.65
C ALA A 61 16.27 -0.98 9.03
N GLN A 62 16.27 0.23 8.45
CA GLN A 62 15.20 1.20 8.67
C GLN A 62 13.84 0.70 8.17
N ALA A 63 13.79 0.03 7.03
CA ALA A 63 12.58 -0.58 6.49
C ALA A 63 12.17 -1.81 7.31
N SER A 64 13.12 -2.73 7.59
CA SER A 64 12.88 -3.91 8.41
C SER A 64 12.33 -3.57 9.81
N ASN A 65 12.79 -2.47 10.41
CA ASN A 65 12.29 -2.02 11.72
C ASN A 65 10.83 -1.54 11.68
N VAL A 66 10.31 -1.19 10.51
CA VAL A 66 8.92 -0.77 10.32
C VAL A 66 8.03 -1.98 10.11
N HIS A 67 8.31 -2.83 9.11
CA HIS A 67 7.43 -3.93 8.70
C HIS A 67 7.88 -5.32 9.20
N GLY A 68 9.01 -5.42 9.90
CA GLY A 68 9.47 -6.69 10.49
C GLY A 68 9.95 -7.76 9.49
N ILE A 69 10.15 -7.40 8.22
CA ILE A 69 10.68 -8.32 7.20
C ILE A 69 12.18 -8.05 7.07
N THR A 70 12.98 -9.03 7.49
CA THR A 70 14.45 -9.01 7.34
C THR A 70 14.88 -9.73 6.08
N ASN A 71 16.15 -9.60 5.70
CA ASN A 71 16.73 -10.36 4.60
C ASN A 71 16.53 -11.86 4.77
N GLU A 72 16.80 -12.38 5.99
CA GLU A 72 16.66 -13.81 6.32
C GLU A 72 15.20 -14.26 6.17
N LYS A 73 14.24 -13.43 6.61
CA LYS A 73 12.80 -13.74 6.50
C LYS A 73 12.37 -13.73 5.03
N ALA A 74 12.84 -12.76 4.23
CA ALA A 74 12.53 -12.69 2.80
C ALA A 74 13.06 -13.91 2.04
N VAL A 75 14.31 -14.33 2.30
CA VAL A 75 14.90 -15.53 1.69
C VAL A 75 14.18 -16.81 2.12
N ALA A 76 13.82 -16.93 3.42
CA ALA A 76 13.23 -18.16 3.95
C ALA A 76 11.77 -18.37 3.56
N MET A 77 11.00 -17.29 3.42
CA MET A 77 9.54 -17.32 3.27
C MET A 77 9.03 -16.61 2.02
N GLY A 78 9.89 -15.84 1.35
CA GLY A 78 9.49 -15.02 0.20
C GLY A 78 9.18 -15.87 -1.03
N VAL A 79 8.12 -15.47 -1.72
CA VAL A 79 7.84 -15.93 -3.08
C VAL A 79 8.55 -15.04 -4.08
N SER A 80 8.63 -15.46 -5.36
CA SER A 80 9.12 -14.57 -6.40
C SER A 80 8.18 -13.39 -6.65
N ALA A 81 8.73 -12.25 -7.08
CA ALA A 81 7.93 -11.09 -7.48
C ALA A 81 6.94 -11.44 -8.60
N GLU A 82 7.35 -12.32 -9.54
CA GLU A 82 6.49 -12.83 -10.62
C GLU A 82 5.21 -13.48 -10.10
N PHE A 83 5.35 -14.38 -9.12
CA PHE A 83 4.21 -15.08 -8.55
C PHE A 83 3.25 -14.09 -7.84
N ALA A 84 3.78 -13.19 -7.01
CA ALA A 84 2.97 -12.19 -6.31
C ALA A 84 2.26 -11.24 -7.29
N LEU A 85 2.95 -10.74 -8.31
CA LEU A 85 2.38 -9.86 -9.34
C LEU A 85 1.34 -10.59 -10.21
N SER A 86 1.52 -11.89 -10.47
CA SER A 86 0.52 -12.70 -11.18
C SER A 86 -0.78 -12.80 -10.37
N ALA A 87 -0.68 -13.08 -9.07
CA ALA A 87 -1.84 -13.11 -8.17
C ALA A 87 -2.53 -11.74 -8.10
N PHE A 88 -1.76 -10.66 -7.94
CA PHE A 88 -2.29 -9.29 -7.95
C PHE A 88 -3.04 -8.99 -9.25
N THR A 89 -2.42 -9.27 -10.39
CA THR A 89 -3.02 -9.02 -11.71
C THR A 89 -4.34 -9.76 -11.88
N HIS A 90 -4.42 -11.00 -11.38
CA HIS A 90 -5.64 -11.79 -11.43
C HIS A 90 -6.81 -11.13 -10.68
N LEU A 91 -6.57 -10.60 -9.48
CA LEU A 91 -7.58 -9.86 -8.72
C LEU A 91 -7.85 -8.48 -9.33
N TYR A 92 -6.80 -7.78 -9.73
CA TYR A 92 -6.90 -6.48 -10.39
C TYR A 92 -7.82 -6.51 -11.62
N GLN A 93 -7.71 -7.54 -12.47
CA GLN A 93 -8.57 -7.67 -13.66
C GLN A 93 -10.07 -7.72 -13.32
N ARG A 94 -10.43 -8.26 -12.15
CA ARG A 94 -11.81 -8.43 -11.69
C ARG A 94 -12.39 -7.23 -10.96
N ALA A 95 -11.52 -6.34 -10.47
CA ALA A 95 -11.96 -5.15 -9.77
C ALA A 95 -12.52 -4.10 -10.73
N ASP A 96 -13.46 -3.30 -10.28
CA ASP A 96 -13.94 -2.09 -10.95
C ASP A 96 -13.20 -0.85 -10.43
N THR A 97 -12.81 -0.88 -9.15
CA THR A 97 -12.07 0.18 -8.45
C THR A 97 -10.92 -0.42 -7.66
N VAL A 98 -9.84 0.32 -7.54
CA VAL A 98 -8.66 -0.04 -6.74
C VAL A 98 -8.51 0.97 -5.61
N CYS A 99 -8.30 0.48 -4.40
CA CYS A 99 -8.24 1.28 -3.18
C CYS A 99 -6.99 0.96 -2.36
N ALA A 100 -6.35 2.00 -1.82
CA ALA A 100 -5.29 1.88 -0.83
C ALA A 100 -5.27 3.10 0.10
N HIS A 101 -4.54 3.01 1.20
CA HIS A 101 -4.29 4.16 2.07
C HIS A 101 -2.98 4.83 1.63
N ASN A 102 -3.07 6.02 1.00
CA ASN A 102 -1.97 6.66 0.25
C ASN A 102 -1.65 5.95 -1.09
N ILE A 103 -2.69 5.67 -1.85
CA ILE A 103 -2.64 4.88 -3.11
C ILE A 103 -1.55 5.31 -4.11
N LYS A 104 -1.10 6.56 -4.05
CA LYS A 104 0.01 7.03 -4.90
C LYS A 104 1.28 6.22 -4.68
N PHE A 105 1.55 5.87 -3.41
CA PHE A 105 2.71 5.08 -3.05
C PHE A 105 2.57 3.63 -3.55
N ASP A 106 1.53 2.93 -3.14
CA ASP A 106 1.33 1.51 -3.45
C ASP A 106 1.19 1.25 -4.95
N ARG A 107 0.45 2.12 -5.63
CA ARG A 107 0.38 2.11 -7.09
C ARG A 107 1.76 2.28 -7.71
N GLY A 108 2.53 3.29 -7.26
CA GLY A 108 3.85 3.60 -7.81
C GLY A 108 4.82 2.43 -7.68
N VAL A 109 4.95 1.84 -6.50
CA VAL A 109 5.86 0.70 -6.28
C VAL A 109 5.39 -0.57 -6.99
N THR A 110 4.08 -0.78 -7.13
CA THR A 110 3.53 -1.89 -7.92
C THR A 110 3.84 -1.72 -9.42
N GLU A 111 3.69 -0.52 -9.96
CA GLU A 111 4.08 -0.20 -11.35
C GLU A 111 5.60 -0.38 -11.57
N VAL A 112 6.43 -0.03 -10.58
CA VAL A 112 7.88 -0.31 -10.59
C VAL A 112 8.16 -1.81 -10.67
N ALA A 113 7.54 -2.61 -9.81
CA ALA A 113 7.73 -4.05 -9.79
C ALA A 113 7.29 -4.69 -11.12
N ILE A 114 6.17 -4.24 -11.69
CA ILE A 114 5.69 -4.67 -13.00
C ILE A 114 6.71 -4.31 -14.10
N ALA A 115 7.23 -3.07 -14.09
CA ALA A 115 8.20 -2.62 -15.07
C ALA A 115 9.51 -3.45 -15.01
N ARG A 116 10.02 -3.72 -13.81
CA ARG A 116 11.21 -4.56 -13.60
C ARG A 116 11.02 -5.97 -14.09
N HIS A 117 9.89 -6.57 -13.74
CA HIS A 117 9.64 -7.98 -14.07
C HIS A 117 9.34 -8.19 -15.56
N TYR A 118 8.48 -7.35 -16.15
CA TYR A 118 8.04 -7.50 -17.54
C TYR A 118 8.85 -6.67 -18.54
N GLY A 119 9.84 -5.90 -18.10
CA GLY A 119 10.68 -5.05 -18.96
C GLY A 119 9.92 -3.93 -19.67
N ARG A 120 8.74 -3.55 -19.17
CA ARG A 120 7.91 -2.47 -19.73
C ARG A 120 7.04 -1.81 -18.68
N VAL A 121 6.87 -0.51 -18.81
CA VAL A 121 5.95 0.25 -17.94
C VAL A 121 4.50 -0.07 -18.30
N MET A 122 3.75 -0.54 -17.31
CA MET A 122 2.33 -0.87 -17.43
C MET A 122 1.54 -0.17 -16.31
N PRO A 123 1.00 1.03 -16.57
CA PRO A 123 0.28 1.78 -15.55
C PRO A 123 -1.04 1.12 -15.16
N LEU A 124 -1.36 1.15 -13.88
CA LEU A 124 -2.66 0.73 -13.34
C LEU A 124 -3.71 1.80 -13.72
N ARG A 125 -4.68 1.44 -14.56
CA ARG A 125 -5.62 2.39 -15.20
C ARG A 125 -7.04 2.36 -14.66
N LYS A 126 -7.34 1.45 -13.72
CA LYS A 126 -8.68 1.40 -13.13
C LYS A 126 -8.94 2.64 -12.26
N PRO A 127 -10.20 2.99 -12.02
CA PRO A 127 -10.56 4.02 -11.04
C PRO A 127 -9.86 3.78 -9.72
N LEU A 128 -9.31 4.84 -9.14
CA LEU A 128 -8.54 4.79 -7.90
C LEU A 128 -9.32 5.49 -6.78
N PHE A 129 -9.26 4.94 -5.57
CA PHE A 129 -9.76 5.58 -4.37
C PHE A 129 -8.65 5.60 -3.30
N CYS A 130 -8.38 6.77 -2.75
CA CYS A 130 -7.40 6.97 -1.69
C CYS A 130 -8.11 7.27 -0.37
N THR A 131 -8.09 6.32 0.56
CA THR A 131 -8.74 6.53 1.88
C THR A 131 -8.06 7.64 2.68
N MET A 132 -6.75 7.85 2.54
CA MET A 132 -6.03 8.94 3.17
C MET A 132 -6.53 10.31 2.67
N GLU A 133 -6.63 10.49 1.36
CA GLU A 133 -7.10 11.74 0.77
C GLU A 133 -8.55 12.03 1.13
N ALA A 134 -9.42 11.01 1.07
CA ALA A 134 -10.84 11.14 1.41
C ALA A 134 -11.07 11.44 2.90
N ALA A 135 -10.29 10.84 3.81
CA ALA A 135 -10.38 11.09 5.24
C ALA A 135 -9.81 12.45 5.67
N THR A 136 -8.87 13.02 4.89
CA THR A 136 -8.16 14.27 5.25
C THR A 136 -9.10 15.44 5.59
N PRO A 137 -10.09 15.81 4.77
CA PRO A 137 -11.00 16.91 5.07
C PRO A 137 -11.95 16.60 6.24
N ILE A 138 -12.31 15.32 6.44
CA ILE A 138 -13.25 14.87 7.48
C ILE A 138 -12.57 14.95 8.85
N MET A 139 -11.36 14.39 8.97
CA MET A 139 -10.61 14.38 10.23
C MET A 139 -10.02 15.74 10.56
N ASN A 140 -9.71 16.56 9.55
CA ASN A 140 -9.21 17.94 9.68
C ASN A 140 -8.08 18.07 10.72
N LEU A 141 -7.12 17.15 10.67
CA LEU A 141 -6.00 17.14 11.61
C LEU A 141 -5.11 18.37 11.43
N PRO A 142 -4.62 19.00 12.50
CA PRO A 142 -3.78 20.18 12.38
C PRO A 142 -2.47 19.83 11.65
N PRO A 143 -1.93 20.77 10.84
CA PRO A 143 -0.64 20.57 10.19
C PRO A 143 0.46 20.35 11.23
N THR A 144 1.41 19.46 10.92
CA THR A 144 2.57 19.22 11.79
C THR A 144 3.48 20.46 11.84
N GLU A 145 4.35 20.54 12.85
CA GLU A 145 5.34 21.62 12.94
C GLU A 145 6.23 21.68 11.69
N ARG A 146 6.64 20.51 11.16
CA ARG A 146 7.40 20.42 9.91
C ARG A 146 6.63 20.98 8.72
N MET A 147 5.33 20.70 8.62
CA MET A 147 4.47 21.25 7.56
C MET A 147 4.38 22.77 7.68
N ARG A 148 4.12 23.29 8.89
CA ARG A 148 4.07 24.74 9.13
C ARG A 148 5.38 25.43 8.83
N ALA A 149 6.49 24.86 9.24
CA ALA A 149 7.84 25.39 8.95
C ALA A 149 8.14 25.41 7.44
N ALA A 150 7.56 24.48 6.66
CA ALA A 150 7.66 24.47 5.20
C ALA A 150 6.56 25.30 4.49
N GLY A 151 5.76 26.08 5.22
CA GLY A 151 4.70 26.93 4.67
C GLY A 151 3.39 26.23 4.34
N PHE A 152 3.23 24.94 4.68
CA PHE A 152 2.00 24.19 4.46
C PHE A 152 1.06 24.31 5.67
N ASN A 153 -0.06 25.03 5.47
CA ASN A 153 -1.09 25.27 6.52
C ASN A 153 -2.38 24.46 6.28
N LYS A 154 -2.36 23.52 5.35
CA LYS A 154 -3.50 22.63 5.10
C LYS A 154 -3.55 21.51 6.15
N PRO A 155 -4.72 20.87 6.34
CA PRO A 155 -4.82 19.69 7.20
C PRO A 155 -3.75 18.64 6.87
N LYS A 156 -3.21 18.03 7.92
CA LYS A 156 -2.27 16.91 7.77
C LYS A 156 -3.02 15.69 7.23
N PRO A 157 -2.53 14.99 6.18
CA PRO A 157 -3.05 13.70 5.80
C PRO A 157 -2.94 12.70 6.97
N PRO A 158 -4.02 11.98 7.32
CA PRO A 158 -3.99 11.03 8.42
C PRO A 158 -3.21 9.77 8.04
N LYS A 159 -2.60 9.13 9.03
CA LYS A 159 -2.14 7.75 8.91
C LYS A 159 -3.33 6.79 9.06
N LEU A 160 -3.18 5.56 8.58
CA LEU A 160 -4.23 4.55 8.66
C LEU A 160 -4.64 4.26 10.13
N GLU A 161 -3.66 4.13 11.03
CA GLU A 161 -3.89 3.97 12.47
C GLU A 161 -4.67 5.15 13.10
N GLU A 162 -4.43 6.38 12.61
CA GLU A 162 -5.20 7.57 13.05
C GLU A 162 -6.64 7.50 12.56
N CYS A 163 -6.88 6.98 11.34
CA CYS A 163 -8.23 6.76 10.82
C CYS A 163 -8.99 5.70 11.64
N ILE A 164 -8.35 4.58 11.96
CA ILE A 164 -8.95 3.51 12.77
C ILE A 164 -9.32 4.05 14.16
N ARG A 165 -8.42 4.77 14.80
CA ARG A 165 -8.69 5.37 16.11
C ARG A 165 -9.82 6.42 16.04
N HIS A 166 -9.83 7.25 15.00
CA HIS A 166 -10.82 8.32 14.86
C HIS A 166 -12.22 7.80 14.56
N PHE A 167 -12.36 6.87 13.61
CA PHE A 167 -13.66 6.41 13.14
C PHE A 167 -14.25 5.26 13.95
N PHE A 168 -13.39 4.44 14.59
CA PHE A 168 -13.83 3.21 15.27
C PHE A 168 -13.49 3.19 16.76
N ASN A 169 -12.69 4.16 17.26
CA ASN A 169 -12.19 4.19 18.64
C ASN A 169 -11.42 2.92 19.03
N GLU A 170 -10.61 2.42 18.08
CA GLU A 170 -9.79 1.22 18.22
C GLU A 170 -8.34 1.55 17.91
N ASP A 171 -7.40 0.78 18.46
CA ASP A 171 -6.01 0.80 18.01
C ASP A 171 -5.80 -0.22 16.88
N LEU A 172 -4.88 0.09 15.97
CA LEU A 172 -4.51 -0.83 14.88
C LEU A 172 -3.33 -1.68 15.31
N ASP A 173 -3.62 -2.83 15.94
CA ASP A 173 -2.61 -3.79 16.32
C ASP A 173 -2.04 -4.48 15.08
N GLY A 174 -0.70 -4.58 14.99
CA GLY A 174 -0.02 -5.20 13.86
C GLY A 174 0.08 -4.32 12.62
N ALA A 175 -0.09 -2.99 12.76
CA ALA A 175 0.22 -2.04 11.69
C ALA A 175 1.58 -2.34 11.05
N HIS A 176 1.68 -2.10 9.72
CA HIS A 176 2.82 -2.47 8.88
C HIS A 176 2.97 -4.00 8.64
N ASP A 177 1.90 -4.78 8.82
CA ASP A 177 1.66 -6.00 8.06
C ASP A 177 0.66 -5.67 6.96
N ALA A 178 1.05 -5.87 5.70
CA ALA A 178 0.26 -5.39 4.57
C ALA A 178 -1.18 -5.94 4.55
N MET A 179 -1.46 -7.17 5.07
CA MET A 179 -2.83 -7.68 5.12
C MET A 179 -3.66 -7.02 6.22
N ILE A 180 -3.05 -6.68 7.35
CA ILE A 180 -3.73 -5.92 8.41
C ILE A 180 -4.08 -4.53 7.91
N ASP A 181 -3.17 -3.90 7.17
CA ASP A 181 -3.37 -2.56 6.59
C ASP A 181 -4.42 -2.60 5.46
N VAL A 182 -4.47 -3.66 4.63
CA VAL A 182 -5.56 -3.91 3.66
C VAL A 182 -6.92 -4.00 4.35
N ALA A 183 -7.04 -4.80 5.41
CA ALA A 183 -8.30 -4.95 6.15
C ALA A 183 -8.74 -3.64 6.82
N ALA A 184 -7.80 -2.89 7.40
CA ALA A 184 -8.06 -1.58 7.99
C ALA A 184 -8.47 -0.55 6.92
N CYS A 185 -7.78 -0.51 5.78
CA CYS A 185 -8.10 0.35 4.64
C CYS A 185 -9.53 0.07 4.12
N ARG A 186 -9.93 -1.20 4.00
CA ARG A 186 -11.28 -1.60 3.63
C ARG A 186 -12.32 -1.07 4.62
N ARG A 187 -12.09 -1.23 5.93
CA ARG A 187 -12.99 -0.69 6.98
C ARG A 187 -13.16 0.82 6.84
N VAL A 188 -12.05 1.56 6.66
CA VAL A 188 -12.08 3.01 6.46
C VAL A 188 -12.84 3.38 5.20
N TYR A 189 -12.62 2.68 4.08
CA TYR A 189 -13.32 2.93 2.81
C TYR A 189 -14.84 2.83 2.98
N PHE A 190 -15.34 1.73 3.53
CA PHE A 190 -16.78 1.54 3.68
C PHE A 190 -17.39 2.51 4.68
N HIS A 191 -16.67 2.86 5.76
CA HIS A 191 -17.12 3.92 6.67
C HIS A 191 -17.24 5.27 5.94
N LEU A 192 -16.25 5.67 5.17
CA LEU A 192 -16.30 6.92 4.40
C LEU A 192 -17.48 6.93 3.42
N LYS A 193 -17.81 5.79 2.81
CA LYS A 193 -18.98 5.68 1.93
C LYS A 193 -20.32 5.87 2.66
N THR A 194 -20.42 5.52 3.93
CA THR A 194 -21.63 5.81 4.72
C THR A 194 -21.80 7.30 5.03
N LEU A 195 -20.72 8.10 4.99
CA LEU A 195 -20.77 9.54 5.23
C LEU A 195 -21.14 10.34 3.96
N GLU A 196 -21.02 9.72 2.77
CA GLU A 196 -21.39 10.32 1.48
C GLU A 196 -22.88 10.09 1.13
N ALA A 197 -23.56 9.16 1.79
CA ALA A 197 -24.96 8.76 1.55
C ALA A 197 -25.94 9.62 2.35
#